data_293b3b8956032317b30c7d9710e715de
#
_entry.id   293b3b8956032317b30c7d9710e715de
#
_cell.length_a   1.000
_cell.length_b   1.000
_cell.length_c   1.000
_cell.angle_alpha   90.00
_cell.angle_beta   90.00
_cell.angle_gamma   90.00
#
_symmetry.space_group_name_H-M   'P 1'
#
loop_
_entity.id
_entity.type
_entity.pdbx_description
1 polymer ?
#
loop_
_entity_poly.entity_id
_entity_poly.type
_entity_poly.pdbx_seq_one_letter_code
_entity_poly.pdbx_strand_id
1 'polypeptide(L)'
;YKDKKLVNWDTQLQTAISDLEVLQKDVQSQLYFIDYPIVNSDKKITIATTRPETMMGDTAIAVNPKDKRYVHLIGKNVVIPIVRRKIRIIADHYADPEQGSGAVKITPAHDFNDYEVGKRNKLEIINIFEKNGKINENGIREFIGLDRFEARKLLIRQLKENGNLSKIENIKNKVPYGDRSNTIIEPLLTE
;
A
#
# COMPACT_ATOMS: atom_id res chain seq x y z
N TYR A 1 27.66 8.60 0.80
CA TYR A 1 26.51 7.75 0.54
C TYR A 1 25.56 7.84 1.75
N LYS A 2 24.40 8.41 1.53
CA LYS A 2 23.37 8.49 2.58
C LYS A 2 22.31 7.45 2.32
N ASP A 3 22.08 6.60 3.31
CA ASP A 3 20.99 5.65 3.24
C ASP A 3 19.66 6.37 3.45
N LYS A 4 18.71 6.06 2.59
CA LYS A 4 17.33 6.52 2.78
C LYS A 4 16.67 5.68 3.84
N LYS A 5 15.93 6.33 4.73
CA LYS A 5 15.19 5.66 5.80
C LYS A 5 13.72 6.05 5.77
N LEU A 6 12.88 5.10 6.10
CA LEU A 6 11.48 5.39 6.36
C LEU A 6 11.35 5.99 7.76
N VAL A 7 10.64 7.11 7.83
CA VAL A 7 10.39 7.81 9.10
C VAL A 7 8.88 8.03 9.29
N ASN A 8 8.48 8.27 10.52
CA ASN A 8 7.14 8.73 10.84
C ASN A 8 7.04 10.20 10.43
N TRP A 9 6.29 10.49 9.38
CA TRP A 9 6.17 11.82 8.83
C TRP A 9 4.82 12.44 9.18
N ASP A 10 4.86 13.62 9.82
CA ASP A 10 3.68 14.44 10.06
C ASP A 10 3.46 15.35 8.86
N THR A 11 2.40 15.08 8.10
CA THR A 11 2.12 15.80 6.86
C THR A 11 1.62 17.24 7.09
N GLN A 12 1.07 17.52 8.25
CA GLN A 12 0.60 18.86 8.61
C GLN A 12 1.76 19.74 9.06
N LEU A 13 2.60 19.24 9.96
CA LEU A 13 3.77 19.96 10.46
C LEU A 13 4.95 19.89 9.47
N GLN A 14 4.89 18.98 8.52
CA GLN A 14 5.91 18.69 7.52
C GLN A 14 7.28 18.42 8.17
N THR A 15 7.28 17.51 9.12
CA THR A 15 8.47 17.09 9.83
C THR A 15 8.39 15.61 10.22
N ALA A 16 9.56 14.99 10.39
CA ALA A 16 9.65 13.67 11.00
C ALA A 16 9.37 13.80 12.50
N ILE A 17 8.72 12.77 13.07
CA ILE A 17 8.51 12.68 14.51
C ILE A 17 9.00 11.33 15.01
N SER A 18 9.34 11.26 16.29
CA SER A 18 9.81 10.02 16.92
C SER A 18 8.65 9.07 17.21
N ASP A 19 8.96 7.80 17.41
CA ASP A 19 7.96 6.80 17.79
C ASP A 19 7.19 7.17 19.05
N LEU A 20 7.84 7.87 19.99
CA LEU A 20 7.21 8.33 21.23
C LEU A 20 6.14 9.40 21.00
N GLU A 21 6.20 10.09 19.86
CA GLU A 21 5.24 11.14 19.50
C GLU A 21 4.08 10.58 18.66
N VAL A 22 4.09 9.29 18.39
CA VAL A 22 3.03 8.61 17.64
C VAL A 22 2.04 7.98 18.58
N LEU A 23 0.75 8.34 18.43
CA LEU A 23 -0.35 7.78 19.21
C LEU A 23 -1.11 6.79 18.34
N GLN A 24 -1.18 5.54 18.78
CA GLN A 24 -2.01 4.52 18.10
C GLN A 24 -3.45 4.65 18.60
N LYS A 25 -4.36 4.95 17.69
CA LYS A 25 -5.78 5.09 18.02
C LYS A 25 -6.58 3.98 17.35
N ASP A 26 -7.51 3.38 18.08
CA ASP A 26 -8.47 2.46 17.50
C ASP A 26 -9.52 3.25 16.73
N VAL A 27 -9.67 2.95 15.44
CA VAL A 27 -10.66 3.62 14.60
C VAL A 27 -11.47 2.59 13.81
N GLN A 28 -12.70 2.96 13.48
CA GLN A 28 -13.50 2.22 12.52
C GLN A 28 -12.94 2.50 11.13
N SER A 29 -12.57 1.42 10.43
CA SER A 29 -11.96 1.47 9.11
C SER A 29 -12.62 0.50 8.17
N GLN A 30 -12.19 0.53 6.92
CA GLN A 30 -12.65 -0.41 5.91
C GLN A 30 -11.47 -1.16 5.33
N LEU A 31 -11.65 -2.46 5.14
CA LEU A 31 -10.70 -3.34 4.45
C LEU A 31 -11.25 -3.58 3.06
N TYR A 32 -10.48 -3.18 2.05
CA TYR A 32 -10.87 -3.26 0.65
C TYR A 32 -10.20 -4.46 0.00
N PHE A 33 -11.01 -5.34 -0.61
CA PHE A 33 -10.53 -6.51 -1.36
C PHE A 33 -10.49 -6.13 -2.83
N ILE A 34 -9.30 -6.10 -3.41
CA ILE A 34 -9.05 -5.57 -4.74
C ILE A 34 -8.42 -6.66 -5.61
N ASP A 35 -8.96 -6.85 -6.80
CA ASP A 35 -8.55 -7.87 -7.74
C ASP A 35 -7.51 -7.33 -8.72
N TYR A 36 -6.32 -7.93 -8.71
CA TYR A 36 -5.24 -7.60 -9.64
C TYR A 36 -5.20 -8.64 -10.75
N PRO A 37 -5.46 -8.24 -12.01
CA PRO A 37 -5.42 -9.19 -13.13
C PRO A 37 -4.04 -9.78 -13.34
N ILE A 38 -3.98 -11.10 -13.59
CA ILE A 38 -2.73 -11.80 -13.90
C ILE A 38 -2.47 -11.68 -15.40
N VAL A 39 -1.24 -11.27 -15.76
CA VAL A 39 -0.84 -11.07 -17.15
C VAL A 39 -0.94 -12.39 -17.93
N ASN A 40 -1.45 -12.31 -19.16
CA ASN A 40 -1.65 -13.46 -20.05
C ASN A 40 -2.54 -14.54 -19.45
N SER A 41 -3.55 -14.13 -18.67
CA SER A 41 -4.49 -15.03 -18.01
C SER A 41 -5.83 -14.33 -17.88
N ASP A 42 -6.89 -15.10 -17.77
CA ASP A 42 -8.22 -14.59 -17.40
C ASP A 42 -8.44 -14.59 -15.87
N LYS A 43 -7.40 -14.98 -15.12
CA LYS A 43 -7.44 -15.07 -13.66
C LYS A 43 -6.92 -13.79 -13.02
N LYS A 44 -7.19 -13.69 -11.73
CA LYS A 44 -6.81 -12.55 -10.91
C LYS A 44 -6.33 -13.04 -9.54
N ILE A 45 -5.56 -12.20 -8.86
CA ILE A 45 -5.20 -12.39 -7.46
C ILE A 45 -5.81 -11.24 -6.65
N THR A 46 -6.45 -11.56 -5.54
CA THR A 46 -7.12 -10.58 -4.69
C THR A 46 -6.23 -10.24 -3.51
N ILE A 47 -6.04 -8.94 -3.26
CA ILE A 47 -5.35 -8.44 -2.06
C ILE A 47 -6.36 -7.71 -1.18
N ALA A 48 -6.03 -7.51 0.09
CA ALA A 48 -6.84 -6.74 1.02
C ALA A 48 -6.01 -5.63 1.63
N THR A 49 -6.53 -4.41 1.65
CA THR A 49 -5.81 -3.24 2.17
C THR A 49 -6.76 -2.25 2.83
N THR A 50 -6.28 -1.60 3.90
CA THR A 50 -6.97 -0.45 4.50
C THR A 50 -6.55 0.87 3.85
N ARG A 51 -5.51 0.85 2.98
CA ARG A 51 -4.92 2.05 2.38
C ARG A 51 -4.81 1.90 0.86
N PRO A 52 -5.95 1.87 0.15
CA PRO A 52 -5.94 1.62 -1.31
C PRO A 52 -5.18 2.68 -2.11
N GLU A 53 -5.09 3.92 -1.63
CA GLU A 53 -4.34 4.97 -2.32
C GLU A 53 -2.87 4.64 -2.51
N THR A 54 -2.28 3.81 -1.62
CA THR A 54 -0.87 3.44 -1.75
C THR A 54 -0.61 2.46 -2.91
N MET A 55 -1.66 1.93 -3.54
CA MET A 55 -1.52 1.07 -4.74
C MET A 55 -0.68 1.72 -5.84
N MET A 56 -0.70 3.05 -5.91
CA MET A 56 0.10 3.77 -6.92
C MET A 56 1.60 3.53 -6.73
N GLY A 57 2.03 3.14 -5.54
CA GLY A 57 3.41 2.83 -5.21
C GLY A 57 3.72 1.34 -5.07
N ASP A 58 2.81 0.46 -5.46
CA ASP A 58 3.04 -0.99 -5.38
C ASP A 58 4.19 -1.42 -6.27
N THR A 59 5.06 -2.29 -5.73
CA THR A 59 6.17 -2.86 -6.50
C THR A 59 6.19 -4.37 -6.52
N ALA A 60 5.34 -5.02 -5.73
CA ALA A 60 5.13 -6.47 -5.77
C ALA A 60 3.83 -6.86 -5.06
N ILE A 61 3.40 -8.09 -5.32
CA ILE A 61 2.43 -8.81 -4.48
C ILE A 61 3.21 -9.94 -3.80
N ALA A 62 3.12 -10.05 -2.49
CA ALA A 62 3.76 -11.13 -1.74
C ALA A 62 2.75 -12.21 -1.39
N VAL A 63 3.16 -13.45 -1.53
CA VAL A 63 2.42 -14.62 -1.09
C VAL A 63 3.33 -15.51 -0.26
N ASN A 64 2.75 -16.25 0.68
CA ASN A 64 3.53 -17.19 1.48
C ASN A 64 3.93 -18.39 0.58
N PRO A 65 5.21 -18.79 0.59
CA PRO A 65 5.65 -19.92 -0.25
C PRO A 65 4.99 -21.24 0.10
N LYS A 66 4.36 -21.35 1.26
CA LYS A 66 3.61 -22.54 1.69
C LYS A 66 2.11 -22.45 1.42
N ASP A 67 1.63 -21.31 0.92
CA ASP A 67 0.20 -21.12 0.64
C ASP A 67 -0.14 -21.78 -0.70
N LYS A 68 -0.82 -22.91 -0.62
CA LYS A 68 -1.18 -23.72 -1.80
C LYS A 68 -2.09 -22.99 -2.78
N ARG A 69 -2.81 -21.98 -2.32
CA ARG A 69 -3.69 -21.18 -3.19
C ARG A 69 -2.90 -20.36 -4.20
N TYR A 70 -1.67 -19.96 -3.85
CA TYR A 70 -0.89 -18.98 -4.61
C TYR A 70 0.48 -19.45 -5.05
N VAL A 71 1.00 -20.58 -4.53
CA VAL A 71 2.38 -21.00 -4.78
C VAL A 71 2.68 -21.14 -6.28
N HIS A 72 1.70 -21.56 -7.07
CA HIS A 72 1.83 -21.70 -8.52
C HIS A 72 1.87 -20.36 -9.28
N LEU A 73 1.55 -19.27 -8.60
CA LEU A 73 1.55 -17.92 -9.19
C LEU A 73 2.87 -17.17 -8.97
N ILE A 74 3.76 -17.71 -8.12
CA ILE A 74 5.04 -17.05 -7.81
C ILE A 74 5.86 -16.88 -9.09
N GLY A 75 6.35 -15.67 -9.31
CA GLY A 75 7.11 -15.31 -10.51
C GLY A 75 6.26 -14.76 -11.65
N LYS A 76 4.94 -14.91 -11.58
CA LYS A 76 4.05 -14.32 -12.58
C LYS A 76 3.86 -12.84 -12.33
N ASN A 77 3.44 -12.13 -13.38
CA ASN A 77 3.17 -10.70 -13.30
C ASN A 77 1.67 -10.42 -13.19
N VAL A 78 1.34 -9.35 -12.50
CA VAL A 78 -0.01 -8.80 -12.43
C VAL A 78 0.02 -7.35 -12.90
N VAL A 79 -1.16 -6.83 -13.25
CA VAL A 79 -1.34 -5.41 -13.57
C VAL A 79 -2.04 -4.75 -12.41
N ILE A 80 -1.47 -3.65 -11.90
CA ILE A 80 -2.12 -2.86 -10.85
C ILE A 80 -3.36 -2.20 -11.46
N PRO A 81 -4.57 -2.44 -10.92
CA PRO A 81 -5.78 -1.81 -11.47
C PRO A 81 -5.67 -0.29 -11.46
N ILE A 82 -6.22 0.36 -12.47
CA ILE A 82 -6.24 1.81 -12.69
C ILE A 82 -4.84 2.38 -12.99
N VAL A 83 -3.83 2.01 -12.20
CA VAL A 83 -2.42 2.41 -12.39
C VAL A 83 -1.84 1.82 -13.68
N ARG A 84 -2.20 0.58 -14.00
CA ARG A 84 -1.81 -0.15 -15.22
C ARG A 84 -0.34 -0.50 -15.32
N ARG A 85 0.38 -0.49 -14.22
CA ARG A 85 1.79 -0.90 -14.17
C ARG A 85 1.89 -2.38 -13.82
N LYS A 86 2.83 -3.10 -14.45
CA LYS A 86 3.10 -4.51 -14.16
C LYS A 86 4.00 -4.63 -12.94
N ILE A 87 3.66 -5.57 -12.05
CA ILE A 87 4.49 -5.94 -10.92
C ILE A 87 4.50 -7.46 -10.78
N ARG A 88 5.46 -7.99 -10.03
CA ARG A 88 5.65 -9.43 -9.88
C ARG A 88 5.00 -9.96 -8.60
N ILE A 89 4.54 -11.19 -8.66
CA ILE A 89 4.16 -11.96 -7.47
C ILE A 89 5.43 -12.61 -6.94
N ILE A 90 5.77 -12.33 -5.68
CA ILE A 90 6.97 -12.84 -5.00
C ILE A 90 6.59 -13.75 -3.83
N ALA A 91 7.53 -14.61 -3.44
CA ALA A 91 7.40 -15.42 -2.23
C ALA A 91 8.05 -14.69 -1.06
N ASP A 92 7.30 -14.46 0.01
CA ASP A 92 7.84 -13.92 1.25
C ASP A 92 6.98 -14.39 2.43
N HIS A 93 7.62 -14.91 3.47
CA HIS A 93 6.93 -15.38 4.68
C HIS A 93 6.18 -14.27 5.43
N TYR A 94 6.45 -13.01 5.10
CA TYR A 94 5.69 -11.88 5.64
C TYR A 94 4.19 -12.01 5.33
N ALA A 95 3.83 -12.57 4.17
CA ALA A 95 2.43 -12.79 3.81
C ALA A 95 1.85 -13.90 4.69
N ASP A 96 0.89 -13.53 5.56
CA ASP A 96 0.23 -14.47 6.45
C ASP A 96 -1.01 -15.03 5.73
N PRO A 97 -1.07 -16.36 5.48
CA PRO A 97 -2.23 -16.96 4.81
C PRO A 97 -3.57 -16.73 5.52
N GLU A 98 -3.53 -16.46 6.83
CA GLU A 98 -4.73 -16.25 7.64
C GLU A 98 -5.20 -14.79 7.68
N GLN A 99 -4.43 -13.86 7.12
CA GLN A 99 -4.76 -12.45 7.13
C GLN A 99 -5.29 -11.99 5.77
N GLY A 100 -6.43 -11.27 5.79
CA GLY A 100 -7.05 -10.78 4.57
C GLY A 100 -7.30 -11.89 3.57
N SER A 101 -6.75 -11.76 2.37
CA SER A 101 -6.81 -12.80 1.33
C SER A 101 -5.62 -13.77 1.35
N GLY A 102 -4.64 -13.52 2.19
CA GLY A 102 -3.36 -14.22 2.18
C GLY A 102 -2.33 -13.61 1.23
N ALA A 103 -2.76 -12.88 0.22
CA ALA A 103 -1.88 -12.15 -0.69
C ALA A 103 -1.79 -10.70 -0.23
N VAL A 104 -0.58 -10.13 -0.24
CA VAL A 104 -0.31 -8.79 0.30
C VAL A 104 0.31 -7.91 -0.77
N LYS A 105 -0.31 -6.76 -1.02
CA LYS A 105 0.34 -5.72 -1.83
C LYS A 105 1.56 -5.17 -1.06
N ILE A 106 2.66 -4.95 -1.76
CA ILE A 106 3.89 -4.43 -1.16
C ILE A 106 4.15 -3.03 -1.70
N THR A 107 4.11 -2.06 -0.79
CA THR A 107 4.38 -0.65 -1.10
C THR A 107 5.52 -0.18 -0.21
N PRO A 108 6.78 -0.41 -0.61
CA PRO A 108 7.93 -0.20 0.28
C PRO A 108 8.13 1.23 0.76
N ALA A 109 7.68 2.22 -0.02
CA ALA A 109 7.86 3.62 0.36
C ALA A 109 6.89 4.10 1.45
N HIS A 110 5.80 3.35 1.73
CA HIS A 110 4.70 3.86 2.56
C HIS A 110 4.25 2.92 3.68
N ASP A 111 5.04 1.89 3.97
CA ASP A 111 4.79 0.97 5.07
C ASP A 111 6.11 0.42 5.59
N PHE A 112 6.32 0.46 6.91
CA PHE A 112 7.59 0.04 7.52
C PHE A 112 7.88 -1.45 7.28
N ASN A 113 6.86 -2.30 7.35
CA ASN A 113 7.04 -3.74 7.11
C ASN A 113 7.29 -4.03 5.63
N ASP A 114 6.56 -3.36 4.74
CA ASP A 114 6.75 -3.49 3.29
C ASP A 114 8.14 -3.02 2.88
N TYR A 115 8.67 -2.00 3.55
CA TYR A 115 10.04 -1.53 3.31
C TYR A 115 11.07 -2.64 3.54
N GLU A 116 10.92 -3.41 4.62
CA GLU A 116 11.81 -4.54 4.90
C GLU A 116 11.67 -5.66 3.86
N VAL A 117 10.42 -5.95 3.43
CA VAL A 117 10.17 -6.89 2.33
C VAL A 117 10.85 -6.39 1.05
N GLY A 118 10.74 -5.11 0.78
CA GLY A 118 11.35 -4.46 -0.38
C GLY A 118 12.86 -4.60 -0.40
N LYS A 119 13.51 -4.40 0.74
CA LYS A 119 14.96 -4.55 0.86
C LYS A 119 15.40 -5.99 0.62
N ARG A 120 14.73 -6.97 1.26
CA ARG A 120 15.04 -8.40 1.08
C ARG A 120 14.91 -8.85 -0.35
N ASN A 121 13.91 -8.37 -1.05
CA ASN A 121 13.57 -8.81 -2.40
C ASN A 121 14.09 -7.85 -3.48
N LYS A 122 14.87 -6.84 -3.11
CA LYS A 122 15.44 -5.84 -4.02
C LYS A 122 14.38 -5.19 -4.90
N LEU A 123 13.26 -4.83 -4.29
CA LEU A 123 12.15 -4.19 -4.98
C LEU A 123 12.43 -2.71 -5.21
N GLU A 124 11.85 -2.17 -6.27
CA GLU A 124 11.83 -0.73 -6.49
C GLU A 124 11.03 -0.05 -5.39
N ILE A 125 11.44 1.15 -5.00
CA ILE A 125 10.77 1.96 -3.97
C ILE A 125 10.23 3.21 -4.63
N ILE A 126 8.90 3.29 -4.72
CA ILE A 126 8.21 4.40 -5.41
C ILE A 126 7.47 5.22 -4.37
N ASN A 127 7.93 6.44 -4.12
CA ASN A 127 7.26 7.40 -3.27
C ASN A 127 6.17 8.13 -4.06
N ILE A 128 4.94 8.09 -3.57
CA ILE A 128 3.79 8.70 -4.25
C ILE A 128 3.25 9.94 -3.52
N PHE A 129 3.84 10.34 -2.40
CA PHE A 129 3.37 11.48 -1.62
C PHE A 129 4.36 12.61 -1.58
N GLU A 130 3.83 13.83 -1.65
CA GLU A 130 4.52 15.05 -1.25
C GLU A 130 4.62 15.14 0.27
N LYS A 131 5.45 16.03 0.78
CA LYS A 131 5.61 16.24 2.23
C LYS A 131 4.33 16.65 2.93
N ASN A 132 3.40 17.25 2.21
CA ASN A 132 2.08 17.63 2.76
C ASN A 132 1.02 16.53 2.63
N GLY A 133 1.38 15.34 2.15
CA GLY A 133 0.47 14.22 2.01
C GLY A 133 -0.37 14.22 0.74
N LYS A 134 -0.10 15.13 -0.19
CA LYS A 134 -0.74 15.13 -1.50
C LYS A 134 -0.03 14.16 -2.44
N ILE A 135 -0.74 13.67 -3.43
CA ILE A 135 -0.18 12.76 -4.45
C ILE A 135 0.83 13.53 -5.30
N ASN A 136 2.03 12.96 -5.46
CA ASN A 136 3.10 13.56 -6.26
C ASN A 136 3.06 13.11 -7.73
N GLU A 137 4.10 13.46 -8.48
CA GLU A 137 4.22 13.16 -9.92
C GLU A 137 4.30 11.66 -10.25
N ASN A 138 4.58 10.81 -9.27
CA ASN A 138 4.60 9.35 -9.46
C ASN A 138 3.23 8.71 -9.38
N GLY A 139 2.21 9.46 -8.95
CA GLY A 139 0.85 8.97 -8.90
C GLY A 139 0.18 8.95 -10.26
N ILE A 140 -1.04 8.43 -10.29
CA ILE A 140 -1.89 8.47 -11.48
C ILE A 140 -2.13 9.95 -11.84
N ARG A 141 -2.02 10.29 -13.12
CA ARG A 141 -2.06 11.67 -13.61
C ARG A 141 -3.23 12.48 -13.03
N GLU A 142 -4.44 11.91 -13.05
CA GLU A 142 -5.66 12.58 -12.59
C GLU A 142 -5.68 12.76 -11.07
N PHE A 143 -4.80 12.08 -10.35
CA PHE A 143 -4.72 12.11 -8.89
C PHE A 143 -3.65 13.07 -8.37
N ILE A 144 -2.72 13.49 -9.22
CA ILE A 144 -1.61 14.37 -8.82
C ILE A 144 -2.17 15.65 -8.19
N GLY A 145 -1.67 15.99 -6.99
CA GLY A 145 -2.12 17.15 -6.24
C GLY A 145 -3.30 16.94 -5.32
N LEU A 146 -3.98 15.79 -5.43
CA LEU A 146 -5.08 15.47 -4.50
C LEU A 146 -4.52 15.11 -3.13
N ASP A 147 -5.25 15.50 -2.08
CA ASP A 147 -5.00 14.98 -0.74
C ASP A 147 -5.14 13.45 -0.73
N ARG A 148 -4.31 12.79 0.08
CA ARG A 148 -4.26 11.32 0.15
C ARG A 148 -5.62 10.68 0.41
N PHE A 149 -6.48 11.29 1.23
CA PHE A 149 -7.79 10.73 1.54
C PHE A 149 -8.82 11.03 0.46
N GLU A 150 -8.71 12.15 -0.23
CA GLU A 150 -9.50 12.43 -1.43
C GLU A 150 -9.09 11.48 -2.57
N ALA A 151 -7.80 11.20 -2.70
CA ALA A 151 -7.29 10.23 -3.65
C ALA A 151 -7.85 8.84 -3.36
N ARG A 152 -7.91 8.44 -2.08
CA ARG A 152 -8.51 7.17 -1.65
C ARG A 152 -9.95 7.05 -2.14
N LYS A 153 -10.77 8.08 -1.89
CA LYS A 153 -12.18 8.09 -2.29
C LYS A 153 -12.35 7.95 -3.80
N LEU A 154 -11.58 8.71 -4.56
CA LEU A 154 -11.62 8.67 -6.02
C LEU A 154 -11.19 7.31 -6.55
N LEU A 155 -10.12 6.75 -5.99
CA LEU A 155 -9.61 5.44 -6.42
C LEU A 155 -10.61 4.32 -6.15
N ILE A 156 -11.24 4.32 -4.97
CA ILE A 156 -12.27 3.33 -4.62
C ILE A 156 -13.43 3.41 -5.62
N ARG A 157 -13.88 4.62 -5.95
CA ARG A 157 -14.95 4.81 -6.94
C ARG A 157 -14.55 4.23 -8.30
N GLN A 158 -13.34 4.50 -8.77
CA GLN A 158 -12.86 3.98 -10.05
C GLN A 158 -12.69 2.46 -10.02
N LEU A 159 -12.22 1.90 -8.90
CA LEU A 159 -12.12 0.44 -8.74
C LEU A 159 -13.49 -0.23 -8.80
N LYS A 160 -14.51 0.37 -8.19
CA LYS A 160 -15.90 -0.12 -8.30
C LYS A 160 -16.39 -0.09 -9.74
N GLU A 161 -16.24 1.04 -10.41
CA GLU A 161 -16.70 1.23 -11.79
C GLU A 161 -15.99 0.27 -12.74
N ASN A 162 -14.72 -0.02 -12.50
CA ASN A 162 -13.89 -0.89 -13.33
C ASN A 162 -14.04 -2.38 -12.98
N GLY A 163 -14.80 -2.71 -11.93
CA GLY A 163 -15.02 -4.10 -11.53
C GLY A 163 -13.88 -4.76 -10.77
N ASN A 164 -12.92 -3.99 -10.25
CA ASN A 164 -11.77 -4.53 -9.51
C ASN A 164 -11.99 -4.63 -8.00
N LEU A 165 -13.04 -4.00 -7.47
CA LEU A 165 -13.34 -4.06 -6.04
C LEU A 165 -14.30 -5.19 -5.79
N SER A 166 -13.83 -6.28 -5.16
CA SER A 166 -14.64 -7.47 -4.94
C SER A 166 -15.44 -7.45 -3.65
N LYS A 167 -14.91 -6.79 -2.60
CA LYS A 167 -15.56 -6.78 -1.28
C LYS A 167 -15.03 -5.62 -0.43
N ILE A 168 -15.87 -5.13 0.48
CA ILE A 168 -15.48 -4.19 1.54
C ILE A 168 -15.92 -4.78 2.86
N GLU A 169 -15.02 -4.86 3.83
CA GLU A 169 -15.33 -5.25 5.20
C GLU A 169 -15.13 -4.06 6.14
N ASN A 170 -16.08 -3.86 7.06
CA ASN A 170 -15.88 -2.92 8.14
C ASN A 170 -15.04 -3.58 9.22
N ILE A 171 -13.96 -2.92 9.60
CA ILE A 171 -13.04 -3.41 10.62
C ILE A 171 -12.70 -2.32 11.62
N LYS A 172 -12.13 -2.72 12.73
CA LYS A 172 -11.54 -1.83 13.72
C LYS A 172 -10.04 -2.08 13.70
N ASN A 173 -9.26 -1.03 13.43
CA ASN A 173 -7.81 -1.16 13.40
C ASN A 173 -7.12 0.03 14.09
N LYS A 174 -5.85 -0.14 14.38
CA LYS A 174 -5.03 0.92 14.96
C LYS A 174 -4.45 1.79 13.84
N VAL A 175 -4.59 3.11 14.02
CA VAL A 175 -4.09 4.12 13.07
C VAL A 175 -3.15 5.05 13.82
N PRO A 176 -1.95 5.34 13.27
CA PRO A 176 -0.97 6.20 13.92
C PRO A 176 -1.30 7.69 13.72
N TYR A 177 -1.35 8.43 14.81
CA TYR A 177 -1.56 9.87 14.81
C TYR A 177 -0.36 10.58 15.43
N GLY A 178 -0.02 11.76 14.93
CA GLY A 178 0.95 12.64 15.58
C GLY A 178 0.34 13.27 16.84
N ASP A 179 1.07 13.27 17.95
CA ASP A 179 0.55 13.77 19.23
C ASP A 179 0.32 15.28 19.22
N ARG A 180 1.09 16.05 18.42
CA ARG A 180 0.98 17.50 18.35
C ARG A 180 -0.06 17.98 17.33
N SER A 181 -0.12 17.33 16.17
CA SER A 181 -1.01 17.75 15.07
C SER A 181 -2.37 17.06 15.08
N ASN A 182 -2.44 15.88 15.73
CA ASN A 182 -3.59 14.97 15.64
C ASN A 182 -3.89 14.54 14.19
N THR A 183 -2.87 14.47 13.37
CA THR A 183 -2.93 14.08 11.95
C THR A 183 -2.41 12.66 11.80
N ILE A 184 -3.02 11.89 10.90
CA ILE A 184 -2.55 10.54 10.59
C ILE A 184 -1.13 10.62 10.01
N ILE A 185 -0.22 9.86 10.63
CA ILE A 185 1.19 9.82 10.25
C ILE A 185 1.34 9.00 8.96
N GLU A 186 2.23 9.49 8.09
CA GLU A 186 2.56 8.82 6.85
C GLU A 186 4.00 8.33 6.89
N PRO A 187 4.28 7.02 6.72
CA PRO A 187 5.65 6.61 6.48
C PRO A 187 6.18 7.30 5.23
N LEU A 188 7.31 7.96 5.34
CA LEU A 188 7.91 8.72 4.24
C LEU A 188 9.41 8.47 4.20
N LEU A 189 9.93 8.34 2.97
CA LEU A 189 11.34 8.10 2.74
C LEU A 189 12.10 9.43 2.81
N THR A 190 13.09 9.50 3.69
CA THR A 190 13.94 10.68 3.84
C THR A 190 15.41 10.29 3.79
N GLU A 191 16.28 11.27 3.51
CA GLU A 191 17.74 11.11 3.54
C GLU A 191 18.31 11.34 4.92
#